data_73faf7682de371b6cb56a1b626b54354
#
_entry.id   73faf7682de371b6cb56a1b626b54354
#
_cell.length_a   1.000
_cell.length_b   1.000
_cell.length_c   1.000
_cell.angle_alpha   90.00
_cell.angle_beta   90.00
_cell.angle_gamma   90.00
#
_symmetry.space_group_name_H-M   'P 1'
#
loop_
_entity.id
_entity.type
_entity.pdbx_description
1 polymer ?
#
loop_
_entity_poly.entity_id
_entity_poly.type
_entity_poly.pdbx_seq_one_letter_code
_entity_poly.pdbx_strand_id
1 'polypeptide(L)'
;MIYPITINLLAFVLCVQSQTSNAQSPTTVPPAEVVAPDGPMEAVPPTSKCPRDRKLSTTLRYAILPLIGEIGDATITEALEVFIKGSPASRRVNALVIQFDVTGGTQADTAILVDQIIRIRKIMPVIGVFGSAQGPGAVLPVFCDYLMVLNPSADEIIMDWAPGTDLAEANISEQIRTNLSLVTSRASDRPYLKSVLKGLLDPTVDLFLWRGSDGCPEAGESAPSGVESVQLSSGKDSVTGMTGAQMVTAGIACSVTGGLDQIGAALGVKSWQVQVGVGEKIVQEIQASKRKDLDKWHFTLKDGFTAIKAARNLTGAMIEAEAIAREADPRRQQFQSSYSRRWGRGGWGSSSGGTFSWRKHSDTAIDAWTLVLQLYRQASDATSYAKKMVSELQANPLTMSNSDYKSDFNALKAEVDALMSQSGMLTVKGQNAENAVQWLRANYNQPVRSQ
;
A
#
# COMPACT_ATOMS: atom_id res chain seq x y z
N MET A 1 35.00 -27.97 -43.98
CA MET A 1 35.49 -27.10 -42.90
C MET A 1 34.37 -26.98 -41.89
N ILE A 2 34.42 -27.73 -40.82
CA ILE A 2 33.40 -27.76 -39.79
C ILE A 2 33.98 -26.96 -38.63
N TYR A 3 33.45 -25.76 -38.42
CA TYR A 3 33.75 -24.98 -37.20
C TYR A 3 33.04 -25.61 -36.01
N PRO A 4 33.71 -25.90 -34.91
CA PRO A 4 33.07 -26.30 -33.68
C PRO A 4 32.41 -25.05 -33.08
N ILE A 5 31.08 -25.01 -33.09
CA ILE A 5 30.31 -24.05 -32.31
C ILE A 5 30.45 -24.49 -30.85
N THR A 6 31.38 -23.88 -30.18
CA THR A 6 31.50 -23.97 -28.71
C THR A 6 30.30 -23.20 -28.13
N ILE A 7 29.23 -23.90 -27.82
CA ILE A 7 28.12 -23.37 -27.03
C ILE A 7 28.67 -23.21 -25.61
N ASN A 8 29.07 -22.00 -25.26
CA ASN A 8 29.25 -21.58 -23.88
C ASN A 8 27.90 -21.64 -23.19
N LEU A 9 27.61 -22.76 -22.57
CA LEU A 9 26.54 -22.88 -21.60
C LEU A 9 26.92 -21.98 -20.41
N LEU A 10 26.51 -20.72 -20.48
CA LEU A 10 26.48 -19.86 -19.29
C LEU A 10 25.49 -20.50 -18.33
N ALA A 11 26.04 -21.29 -17.43
CA ALA A 11 25.36 -21.68 -16.21
C ALA A 11 25.05 -20.37 -15.45
N PHE A 12 23.87 -19.85 -15.62
CA PHE A 12 23.30 -18.85 -14.74
C PHE A 12 23.01 -19.57 -13.41
N VAL A 13 24.07 -19.82 -12.67
CA VAL A 13 23.97 -20.02 -11.22
C VAL A 13 23.50 -18.69 -10.68
N LEU A 14 22.25 -18.63 -10.29
CA LEU A 14 21.71 -17.59 -9.44
C LEU A 14 22.48 -17.61 -8.11
N CYS A 15 23.67 -17.00 -8.10
CA CYS A 15 24.26 -16.49 -6.87
C CYS A 15 23.36 -15.34 -6.41
N VAL A 16 22.38 -15.66 -5.60
CA VAL A 16 21.81 -14.70 -4.67
C VAL A 16 22.92 -14.37 -3.68
N GLN A 17 23.76 -13.40 -4.05
CA GLN A 17 24.58 -12.71 -3.07
C GLN A 17 23.60 -11.89 -2.23
N SER A 18 23.21 -12.46 -1.10
CA SER A 18 22.72 -11.70 0.03
C SER A 18 23.82 -10.70 0.41
N GLN A 19 23.73 -9.49 -0.14
CA GLN A 19 24.39 -8.35 0.44
C GLN A 19 23.73 -8.14 1.81
N THR A 20 24.32 -8.72 2.82
CA THR A 20 24.16 -8.27 4.20
C THR A 20 24.74 -6.86 4.24
N SER A 21 23.90 -5.87 3.95
CA SER A 21 24.18 -4.52 4.37
C SER A 21 24.28 -4.57 5.89
N ASN A 22 25.48 -4.29 6.40
CA ASN A 22 25.70 -3.96 7.79
C ASN A 22 24.87 -2.71 8.11
N ALA A 23 23.60 -2.89 8.38
CA ALA A 23 22.81 -1.92 9.10
C ALA A 23 23.41 -1.90 10.51
N GLN A 24 24.23 -0.89 10.78
CA GLN A 24 24.59 -0.53 12.15
C GLN A 24 23.27 -0.42 12.91
N SER A 25 23.10 -1.30 13.88
CA SER A 25 21.99 -1.26 14.81
C SER A 25 21.91 0.15 15.38
N PRO A 26 20.79 0.87 15.26
CA PRO A 26 20.62 2.14 15.91
C PRO A 26 20.85 1.88 17.40
N THR A 27 21.82 2.57 17.96
CA THR A 27 22.07 2.59 19.40
C THR A 27 20.74 2.96 20.04
N THR A 28 20.11 2.01 20.71
CA THR A 28 18.89 2.24 21.49
C THR A 28 19.28 3.15 22.64
N VAL A 29 19.12 4.44 22.41
CA VAL A 29 19.07 5.41 23.51
C VAL A 29 17.83 4.99 24.33
N PRO A 30 17.97 4.63 25.61
CA PRO A 30 16.81 4.35 26.43
C PRO A 30 15.90 5.58 26.38
N PRO A 31 14.57 5.39 26.25
CA PRO A 31 13.64 6.50 26.24
C PRO A 31 13.90 7.35 27.49
N ALA A 32 14.22 8.61 27.29
CA ALA A 32 14.36 9.55 28.39
C ALA A 32 13.01 9.58 29.10
N GLU A 33 12.98 9.05 30.31
CA GLU A 33 11.85 9.17 31.20
C GLU A 33 11.77 10.65 31.58
N VAL A 34 10.90 11.40 30.88
CA VAL A 34 10.62 12.78 31.26
C VAL A 34 9.79 12.71 32.54
N VAL A 35 10.50 12.65 33.64
CA VAL A 35 9.91 12.80 34.96
C VAL A 35 9.44 14.25 35.06
N ALA A 36 8.16 14.44 35.36
CA ALA A 36 7.63 15.77 35.63
C ALA A 36 8.50 16.45 36.71
N PRO A 37 8.82 17.74 36.57
CA PRO A 37 9.65 18.42 37.54
C PRO A 37 9.04 18.29 38.94
N ASP A 38 9.81 17.79 39.88
CA ASP A 38 9.46 17.66 41.29
C ASP A 38 9.35 19.06 41.95
N GLY A 39 8.28 19.77 41.61
CA GLY A 39 7.95 21.03 42.28
C GLY A 39 6.43 21.20 42.28
N PRO A 40 5.86 21.84 43.31
CA PRO A 40 4.46 22.20 43.28
C PRO A 40 4.26 23.25 42.18
N MET A 41 4.03 22.79 40.96
CA MET A 41 3.50 23.66 39.92
C MET A 41 2.10 24.05 40.39
N GLU A 42 1.93 25.33 40.67
CA GLU A 42 0.63 25.92 40.91
C GLU A 42 -0.20 25.59 39.68
N ALA A 43 -1.18 24.69 39.84
CA ALA A 43 -2.00 24.24 38.73
C ALA A 43 -2.72 25.47 38.18
N VAL A 44 -2.29 25.93 36.99
CA VAL A 44 -3.07 26.93 36.27
C VAL A 44 -4.44 26.31 36.03
N PRO A 45 -5.51 26.89 36.60
CA PRO A 45 -6.84 26.30 36.42
C PRO A 45 -7.13 26.17 34.95
N PRO A 46 -7.74 25.06 34.52
CA PRO A 46 -8.08 24.88 33.12
C PRO A 46 -8.83 26.12 32.62
N THR A 47 -8.36 26.71 31.55
CA THR A 47 -8.94 27.93 30.95
C THR A 47 -10.38 27.73 30.49
N SER A 48 -10.87 26.51 30.47
CA SER A 48 -12.25 26.16 30.18
C SER A 48 -12.87 25.41 31.36
N LYS A 49 -13.93 25.97 31.94
CA LYS A 49 -14.77 25.30 32.93
C LYS A 49 -15.80 24.38 32.24
N CYS A 50 -15.76 24.24 30.92
CA CYS A 50 -16.70 23.41 30.19
C CYS A 50 -16.70 21.98 30.74
N PRO A 51 -17.83 21.45 31.17
CA PRO A 51 -17.93 20.05 31.57
C PRO A 51 -17.67 19.19 30.36
N ARG A 52 -16.53 18.53 30.37
CA ARG A 52 -16.19 17.55 29.34
C ARG A 52 -16.85 16.24 29.71
N ASP A 53 -17.28 15.47 28.69
CA ASP A 53 -18.06 14.25 28.88
C ASP A 53 -17.30 13.18 29.69
N ARG A 54 -16.01 13.36 29.82
CA ARG A 54 -15.17 12.40 30.51
C ARG A 54 -14.21 13.07 31.49
N LYS A 55 -14.25 12.63 32.74
CA LYS A 55 -13.26 13.05 33.74
C LYS A 55 -11.92 12.38 33.43
N LEU A 56 -10.85 13.18 33.44
CA LEU A 56 -9.50 12.67 33.36
C LEU A 56 -9.10 12.00 34.67
N SER A 57 -8.24 11.01 34.59
CA SER A 57 -7.58 10.43 35.76
C SER A 57 -6.69 11.48 36.41
N THR A 58 -6.52 11.37 37.75
CA THR A 58 -5.58 12.21 38.51
C THR A 58 -4.13 12.04 38.01
N THR A 59 -3.84 10.90 37.44
CA THR A 59 -2.56 10.61 36.75
C THR A 59 -2.84 10.32 35.29
N LEU A 60 -2.28 11.12 34.40
CA LEU A 60 -2.45 10.99 32.97
C LEU A 60 -1.19 10.33 32.35
N ARG A 61 -1.38 9.19 31.72
CA ARG A 61 -0.34 8.56 30.89
C ARG A 61 -0.83 8.53 29.46
N TYR A 62 -0.17 9.26 28.57
CA TYR A 62 -0.61 9.39 27.20
C TYR A 62 0.46 9.09 26.18
N ALA A 63 0.04 8.52 25.07
CA ALA A 63 0.83 8.40 23.84
C ALA A 63 0.43 9.51 22.88
N ILE A 64 1.37 9.97 22.06
CA ILE A 64 1.14 10.94 21.00
C ILE A 64 1.10 10.17 19.68
N LEU A 65 -0.01 10.31 18.95
CA LEU A 65 -0.17 9.75 17.60
C LEU A 65 -0.17 10.91 16.60
N PRO A 66 0.89 11.07 15.80
CA PRO A 66 0.92 12.09 14.76
C PRO A 66 0.00 11.69 13.61
N LEU A 67 -0.91 12.58 13.23
CA LEU A 67 -1.77 12.50 12.07
C LEU A 67 -1.34 13.62 11.13
N ILE A 68 -0.37 13.31 10.26
CA ILE A 68 0.35 14.29 9.44
C ILE A 68 0.10 13.99 7.97
N GLY A 69 -0.18 15.03 7.19
CA GLY A 69 -0.34 14.96 5.75
C GLY A 69 -1.77 14.73 5.30
N GLU A 70 -1.94 14.15 4.13
CA GLU A 70 -3.25 13.94 3.51
C GLU A 70 -3.96 12.73 4.14
N ILE A 71 -5.27 12.89 4.43
CA ILE A 71 -6.11 11.79 4.91
C ILE A 71 -6.43 10.87 3.73
N GLY A 72 -6.28 9.57 3.93
CA GLY A 72 -6.48 8.53 2.90
C GLY A 72 -5.38 7.50 2.94
N ASP A 73 -4.27 7.80 3.60
CA ASP A 73 -3.29 6.77 3.93
C ASP A 73 -3.87 5.85 5.02
N ALA A 74 -4.11 4.60 4.65
CA ALA A 74 -4.56 3.56 5.56
C ALA A 74 -3.66 3.37 6.80
N THR A 75 -2.46 3.95 6.81
CA THR A 75 -1.52 3.87 7.96
C THR A 75 -2.12 4.46 9.23
N ILE A 76 -2.79 5.61 9.11
CA ILE A 76 -3.39 6.29 10.26
C ILE A 76 -4.60 5.51 10.79
N THR A 77 -5.45 5.03 9.88
CA THR A 77 -6.59 4.17 10.19
C THR A 77 -6.14 2.91 10.93
N GLU A 78 -5.08 2.27 10.47
CA GLU A 78 -4.49 1.09 11.10
C GLU A 78 -3.85 1.43 12.46
N ALA A 79 -3.20 2.58 12.60
CA ALA A 79 -2.63 3.02 13.87
C ALA A 79 -3.72 3.23 14.93
N LEU A 80 -4.84 3.85 14.58
CA LEU A 80 -5.99 3.99 15.49
C LEU A 80 -6.60 2.63 15.86
N GLU A 81 -6.67 1.69 14.93
CA GLU A 81 -7.13 0.32 15.20
C GLU A 81 -6.24 -0.43 16.21
N VAL A 82 -4.94 -0.15 16.25
CA VAL A 82 -4.03 -0.71 17.28
C VAL A 82 -4.46 -0.28 18.68
N PHE A 83 -4.90 0.97 18.86
CA PHE A 83 -5.43 1.45 20.14
C PHE A 83 -6.81 0.84 20.44
N ILE A 84 -7.69 0.71 19.46
CA ILE A 84 -9.02 0.11 19.63
C ILE A 84 -8.91 -1.36 20.02
N LYS A 85 -8.03 -2.11 19.40
CA LYS A 85 -7.83 -3.55 19.67
C LYS A 85 -7.08 -3.84 20.97
N GLY A 86 -6.47 -2.81 21.58
CA GLY A 86 -5.81 -2.94 22.85
C GLY A 86 -4.47 -3.67 22.79
N SER A 87 -3.56 -3.17 21.97
CA SER A 87 -2.18 -3.68 21.91
C SER A 87 -1.42 -3.55 23.24
N PRO A 88 -0.32 -4.29 23.45
CA PRO A 88 0.53 -4.13 24.64
C PRO A 88 1.02 -2.69 24.83
N ALA A 89 1.26 -1.95 23.74
CA ALA A 89 1.66 -0.55 23.78
C ALA A 89 0.51 0.36 24.25
N SER A 90 -0.71 0.15 23.76
CA SER A 90 -1.88 0.94 24.14
C SER A 90 -2.35 0.67 25.57
N ARG A 91 -2.07 -0.50 26.15
CA ARG A 91 -2.42 -0.83 27.54
C ARG A 91 -1.62 -0.04 28.59
N ARG A 92 -0.51 0.60 28.18
CA ARG A 92 0.35 1.40 29.07
C ARG A 92 -0.15 2.82 29.24
N VAL A 93 -1.08 3.26 28.40
CA VAL A 93 -1.62 4.61 28.40
C VAL A 93 -3.07 4.61 28.83
N ASN A 94 -3.51 5.71 29.44
CA ASN A 94 -4.90 5.94 29.82
C ASN A 94 -5.53 7.14 29.10
N ALA A 95 -4.81 7.72 28.12
CA ALA A 95 -5.31 8.70 27.18
C ALA A 95 -4.52 8.65 25.87
N LEU A 96 -5.14 9.07 24.78
CA LEU A 96 -4.50 9.20 23.47
C LEU A 96 -4.48 10.67 23.09
N VAL A 97 -3.32 11.19 22.75
CA VAL A 97 -3.14 12.51 22.13
C VAL A 97 -3.01 12.30 20.63
N ILE A 98 -3.86 12.93 19.85
CA ILE A 98 -3.74 12.95 18.39
C ILE A 98 -3.27 14.34 18.00
N GLN A 99 -2.09 14.41 17.42
CA GLN A 99 -1.56 15.64 16.84
C GLN A 99 -2.03 15.75 15.40
N PHE A 100 -2.84 16.75 15.11
CA PHE A 100 -3.38 16.99 13.78
C PHE A 100 -2.51 17.99 13.02
N ASP A 101 -1.98 17.56 11.90
CA ASP A 101 -1.31 18.37 10.91
C ASP A 101 -1.72 17.88 9.53
N VAL A 102 -3.00 18.12 9.19
CA VAL A 102 -3.70 17.53 8.05
C VAL A 102 -3.83 18.54 6.93
N THR A 103 -3.36 18.18 5.75
CA THR A 103 -3.34 19.08 4.57
C THR A 103 -4.47 18.81 3.57
N GLY A 104 -5.31 17.80 3.79
CA GLY A 104 -6.40 17.44 2.90
C GLY A 104 -6.90 16.02 3.11
N GLY A 105 -7.49 15.43 2.08
CA GLY A 105 -7.98 14.05 2.06
C GLY A 105 -9.39 13.89 1.53
N THR A 106 -9.91 12.65 1.57
CA THR A 106 -11.26 12.36 1.12
C THR A 106 -12.27 12.41 2.27
N GLN A 107 -13.51 12.66 1.93
CA GLN A 107 -14.61 12.68 2.90
C GLN A 107 -14.93 11.29 3.44
N ALA A 108 -14.79 10.26 2.60
CA ALA A 108 -15.01 8.87 3.02
C ALA A 108 -14.00 8.46 4.09
N ASP A 109 -12.73 8.80 3.89
CA ASP A 109 -11.67 8.51 4.85
C ASP A 109 -11.85 9.33 6.13
N THR A 110 -12.26 10.59 6.03
CA THR A 110 -12.62 11.42 7.19
C THR A 110 -13.72 10.78 8.01
N ALA A 111 -14.78 10.26 7.39
CA ALA A 111 -15.87 9.61 8.11
C ALA A 111 -15.39 8.33 8.85
N ILE A 112 -14.51 7.55 8.23
CA ILE A 112 -13.90 6.38 8.87
C ILE A 112 -13.08 6.79 10.10
N LEU A 113 -12.26 7.84 9.98
CA LEU A 113 -11.45 8.34 11.09
C LEU A 113 -12.30 8.92 12.23
N VAL A 114 -13.38 9.64 11.91
CA VAL A 114 -14.36 10.10 12.90
C VAL A 114 -14.93 8.92 13.69
N ASP A 115 -15.38 7.86 12.99
CA ASP A 115 -15.93 6.67 13.64
C ASP A 115 -14.88 5.99 14.54
N GLN A 116 -13.62 5.95 14.13
CA GLN A 116 -12.53 5.41 14.96
C GLN A 116 -12.24 6.27 16.17
N ILE A 117 -12.17 7.59 16.03
CA ILE A 117 -12.01 8.51 17.18
C ILE A 117 -13.14 8.31 18.18
N ILE A 118 -14.39 8.23 17.72
CA ILE A 118 -15.55 7.96 18.58
C ILE A 118 -15.44 6.60 19.27
N ARG A 119 -14.94 5.57 18.61
CA ARG A 119 -14.71 4.25 19.20
C ARG A 119 -13.63 4.30 20.28
N ILE A 120 -12.49 4.99 20.03
CA ILE A 120 -11.42 5.13 21.02
C ILE A 120 -11.92 5.91 22.24
N ARG A 121 -12.71 6.96 22.04
CA ARG A 121 -13.31 7.75 23.13
C ARG A 121 -14.15 6.90 24.09
N LYS A 122 -14.73 5.80 23.64
CA LYS A 122 -15.43 4.85 24.53
C LYS A 122 -14.46 4.07 25.44
N ILE A 123 -13.20 3.95 25.05
CA ILE A 123 -12.18 3.18 25.76
C ILE A 123 -11.35 4.10 26.65
N MET A 124 -10.84 5.20 26.10
CA MET A 124 -9.99 6.16 26.79
C MET A 124 -10.23 7.59 26.31
N PRO A 125 -9.92 8.63 27.09
CA PRO A 125 -9.96 10.01 26.64
C PRO A 125 -9.08 10.24 25.42
N VAL A 126 -9.61 10.98 24.45
CA VAL A 126 -8.88 11.42 23.25
C VAL A 126 -8.70 12.93 23.30
N ILE A 127 -7.47 13.36 23.19
CA ILE A 127 -7.06 14.75 23.23
C ILE A 127 -6.55 15.12 21.85
N GLY A 128 -7.23 16.02 21.15
CA GLY A 128 -6.79 16.56 19.87
C GLY A 128 -5.90 17.77 20.08
N VAL A 129 -4.73 17.77 19.46
CA VAL A 129 -3.82 18.92 19.43
C VAL A 129 -3.75 19.43 18.00
N PHE A 130 -4.07 20.71 17.81
CA PHE A 130 -3.98 21.33 16.50
C PHE A 130 -2.54 21.79 16.21
N GLY A 131 -1.97 21.32 15.10
CA GLY A 131 -0.98 22.06 14.35
C GLY A 131 -1.70 22.79 13.21
N SER A 132 -2.22 22.02 12.24
CA SER A 132 -3.03 22.50 11.12
C SER A 132 -4.06 21.43 10.77
N ALA A 133 -5.25 21.82 10.31
CA ALA A 133 -6.26 20.89 9.81
C ALA A 133 -7.03 21.54 8.65
N GLN A 134 -6.77 21.03 7.44
CA GLN A 134 -7.31 21.59 6.22
C GLN A 134 -8.20 20.58 5.46
N GLY A 135 -9.08 21.10 4.63
CA GLY A 135 -9.98 20.29 3.82
C GLY A 135 -10.94 19.43 4.64
N PRO A 136 -11.36 18.28 4.15
CA PRO A 136 -12.26 17.36 4.87
C PRO A 136 -11.75 16.95 6.25
N GLY A 137 -10.43 16.94 6.46
CA GLY A 137 -9.79 16.63 7.74
C GLY A 137 -9.98 17.67 8.83
N ALA A 138 -10.37 18.90 8.48
CA ALA A 138 -10.55 19.99 9.44
C ALA A 138 -11.59 19.68 10.53
N VAL A 139 -12.52 18.77 10.28
CA VAL A 139 -13.54 18.39 11.26
C VAL A 139 -13.06 17.34 12.27
N LEU A 140 -11.98 16.61 12.00
CA LEU A 140 -11.53 15.49 12.84
C LEU A 140 -11.25 15.89 14.29
N PRO A 141 -10.51 17.00 14.54
CA PRO A 141 -10.17 17.36 15.91
C PRO A 141 -11.38 17.62 16.80
N VAL A 142 -12.48 18.16 16.24
CA VAL A 142 -13.68 18.50 17.03
C VAL A 142 -14.40 17.27 17.61
N PHE A 143 -14.09 16.08 17.12
CA PHE A 143 -14.59 14.82 17.69
C PHE A 143 -13.79 14.31 18.88
N CYS A 144 -12.64 14.91 19.22
CA CYS A 144 -11.88 14.58 20.40
C CYS A 144 -12.61 15.02 21.70
N ASP A 145 -12.31 14.41 22.84
CA ASP A 145 -12.87 14.81 24.13
C ASP A 145 -12.38 16.17 24.60
N TYR A 146 -11.12 16.47 24.29
CA TYR A 146 -10.46 17.73 24.59
C TYR A 146 -9.75 18.24 23.35
N LEU A 147 -9.77 19.55 23.17
CA LEU A 147 -9.06 20.23 22.09
C LEU A 147 -8.01 21.17 22.63
N MET A 148 -6.83 21.10 22.08
CA MET A 148 -5.68 21.91 22.47
C MET A 148 -5.10 22.63 21.27
N VAL A 149 -4.65 23.84 21.48
CA VAL A 149 -3.87 24.61 20.49
C VAL A 149 -2.53 24.96 21.13
N LEU A 150 -1.46 24.57 20.47
CA LEU A 150 -0.10 24.91 20.89
C LEU A 150 0.20 26.37 20.51
N ASN A 151 0.54 27.20 21.49
CA ASN A 151 0.95 28.59 21.28
C ASN A 151 0.01 29.34 20.32
N PRO A 152 -1.29 29.52 20.67
CA PRO A 152 -2.29 30.02 19.76
C PRO A 152 -1.90 31.36 19.15
N SER A 153 -1.88 31.43 17.82
CA SER A 153 -1.67 32.63 17.03
C SER A 153 -3.00 33.25 16.59
N ALA A 154 -3.05 34.57 16.49
CA ALA A 154 -4.17 35.30 15.92
C ALA A 154 -4.13 35.38 14.38
N ASP A 155 -2.94 35.19 13.81
CA ASP A 155 -2.68 35.46 12.39
C ASP A 155 -2.73 34.18 11.53
N GLU A 156 -2.59 33.02 12.14
CA GLU A 156 -2.54 31.75 11.43
C GLU A 156 -3.85 30.98 11.50
N ILE A 157 -4.43 30.69 10.35
CA ILE A 157 -5.60 29.83 10.23
C ILE A 157 -5.13 28.38 10.39
N ILE A 158 -5.53 27.75 11.48
CA ILE A 158 -5.17 26.36 11.79
C ILE A 158 -6.28 25.36 11.47
N MET A 159 -7.49 25.80 11.24
CA MET A 159 -8.62 24.99 10.84
C MET A 159 -9.31 25.64 9.64
N ASP A 160 -9.22 24.98 8.48
CA ASP A 160 -9.82 25.48 7.23
C ASP A 160 -10.41 24.32 6.44
N TRP A 161 -11.73 24.32 6.28
CA TRP A 161 -12.44 23.28 5.55
C TRP A 161 -12.21 23.34 4.03
N ALA A 162 -12.06 24.51 3.48
CA ALA A 162 -11.99 24.73 2.03
C ALA A 162 -10.85 25.70 1.64
N PRO A 163 -9.59 25.34 1.88
CA PRO A 163 -8.47 26.22 1.63
C PRO A 163 -8.40 26.61 0.14
N GLY A 164 -8.47 27.91 -0.12
CA GLY A 164 -8.32 28.47 -1.46
C GLY A 164 -9.43 28.13 -2.45
N THR A 165 -10.57 27.60 -2.01
CA THR A 165 -11.69 27.23 -2.88
C THR A 165 -12.71 28.36 -2.93
N ASP A 166 -12.98 28.86 -4.13
CA ASP A 166 -14.12 29.74 -4.37
C ASP A 166 -15.39 28.87 -4.43
N LEU A 167 -16.25 28.98 -3.40
CA LEU A 167 -17.42 28.12 -3.23
C LEU A 167 -18.57 28.46 -4.19
N ALA A 168 -18.39 29.44 -5.10
CA ALA A 168 -19.36 29.81 -6.11
C ALA A 168 -19.71 28.69 -7.13
N GLU A 169 -18.96 27.59 -7.14
CA GLU A 169 -19.26 26.44 -8.00
C GLU A 169 -20.35 25.56 -7.37
N ALA A 170 -21.47 25.45 -8.08
CA ALA A 170 -22.69 24.74 -7.65
C ALA A 170 -22.53 23.30 -7.20
N ASN A 171 -21.45 22.63 -7.60
CA ASN A 171 -21.14 21.25 -7.24
C ASN A 171 -20.57 21.08 -5.81
N ILE A 172 -19.99 22.14 -5.24
CA ILE A 172 -19.39 22.08 -3.90
C ILE A 172 -20.49 22.09 -2.85
N SER A 173 -21.58 22.82 -3.07
CA SER A 173 -22.68 22.92 -2.11
C SER A 173 -23.41 21.59 -1.86
N GLU A 174 -23.52 20.72 -2.86
CA GLU A 174 -24.15 19.40 -2.71
C GLU A 174 -23.22 18.41 -2.00
N GLN A 175 -21.92 18.43 -2.30
CA GLN A 175 -20.92 17.68 -1.58
C GLN A 175 -20.84 18.09 -0.10
N ILE A 176 -20.85 19.40 0.19
CA ILE A 176 -20.87 19.93 1.54
C ILE A 176 -22.11 19.46 2.30
N ARG A 177 -23.30 19.52 1.70
CA ARG A 177 -24.55 19.05 2.33
C ARG A 177 -24.53 17.55 2.65
N THR A 178 -24.06 16.75 1.72
CA THR A 178 -23.96 15.29 1.93
C THR A 178 -23.02 14.98 3.09
N ASN A 179 -21.90 15.68 3.19
CA ASN A 179 -20.92 15.50 4.25
C ASN A 179 -21.40 16.04 5.58
N LEU A 180 -22.09 17.17 5.56
CA LEU A 180 -22.68 17.75 6.76
C LEU A 180 -23.64 16.76 7.41
N SER A 181 -24.48 16.07 6.65
CA SER A 181 -25.39 15.05 7.17
C SER A 181 -24.64 13.87 7.78
N LEU A 182 -23.56 13.45 7.16
CA LEU A 182 -22.75 12.33 7.57
C LEU A 182 -21.99 12.62 8.86
N VAL A 183 -21.45 13.83 9.01
CA VAL A 183 -20.66 14.27 10.16
C VAL A 183 -21.57 14.73 11.31
N THR A 184 -22.65 15.47 11.03
CA THR A 184 -23.58 15.96 12.06
C THR A 184 -24.39 14.85 12.72
N SER A 185 -24.68 13.74 12.03
CA SER A 185 -25.31 12.58 12.64
C SER A 185 -24.43 11.95 13.74
N ARG A 186 -23.12 12.06 13.60
CA ARG A 186 -22.13 11.55 14.57
C ARG A 186 -21.89 12.51 15.75
N ALA A 187 -22.28 13.75 15.62
CA ALA A 187 -22.18 14.78 16.67
C ALA A 187 -23.45 14.92 17.52
N SER A 188 -24.33 13.89 17.52
CA SER A 188 -25.66 13.95 18.12
C SER A 188 -25.64 14.18 19.63
N ASP A 189 -24.59 13.78 20.32
CA ASP A 189 -24.38 13.90 21.75
C ASP A 189 -23.84 15.27 22.21
N ARG A 190 -23.49 16.14 21.26
CA ARG A 190 -22.89 17.47 21.52
C ARG A 190 -23.60 18.56 20.71
N PRO A 191 -24.59 19.25 21.30
CA PRO A 191 -25.36 20.26 20.56
C PRO A 191 -24.51 21.38 19.95
N TYR A 192 -23.51 21.89 20.69
CA TYR A 192 -22.64 22.96 20.18
C TYR A 192 -21.79 22.47 18.99
N LEU A 193 -21.40 21.19 19.00
CA LEU A 193 -20.61 20.63 17.92
C LEU A 193 -21.37 20.60 16.60
N LYS A 194 -22.69 20.33 16.65
CA LYS A 194 -23.54 20.43 15.44
C LYS A 194 -23.52 21.84 14.86
N SER A 195 -23.61 22.87 15.70
CA SER A 195 -23.59 24.27 15.29
C SER A 195 -22.24 24.66 14.70
N VAL A 196 -21.13 24.27 15.35
CA VAL A 196 -19.77 24.47 14.83
C VAL A 196 -19.61 23.82 13.46
N LEU A 197 -19.98 22.56 13.33
CA LEU A 197 -19.88 21.82 12.06
C LEU A 197 -20.78 22.44 10.99
N LYS A 198 -21.98 22.89 11.36
CA LYS A 198 -22.88 23.60 10.44
C LYS A 198 -22.22 24.89 9.92
N GLY A 199 -21.65 25.70 10.79
CA GLY A 199 -20.97 26.93 10.39
C GLY A 199 -19.70 26.71 9.57
N LEU A 200 -18.96 25.60 9.82
CA LEU A 200 -17.79 25.24 9.04
C LEU A 200 -18.13 24.73 7.64
N LEU A 201 -19.29 24.08 7.50
CA LEU A 201 -19.65 23.33 6.29
C LEU A 201 -20.74 24.02 5.45
N ASP A 202 -21.44 25.01 6.00
CA ASP A 202 -22.50 25.76 5.31
C ASP A 202 -22.16 27.25 5.26
N PRO A 203 -21.63 27.73 4.14
CA PRO A 203 -21.22 29.12 4.00
C PRO A 203 -22.42 30.11 3.97
N THR A 204 -23.63 29.61 3.82
CA THR A 204 -24.84 30.45 3.71
C THR A 204 -25.42 30.88 5.06
N VAL A 205 -24.89 30.34 6.15
CA VAL A 205 -25.36 30.55 7.52
C VAL A 205 -24.43 31.50 8.26
N ASP A 206 -24.97 32.64 8.71
CA ASP A 206 -24.25 33.45 9.69
C ASP A 206 -24.20 32.69 11.01
N LEU A 207 -23.01 32.39 11.48
CA LEU A 207 -22.81 31.65 12.71
C LEU A 207 -21.73 32.32 13.55
N PHE A 208 -22.14 32.67 14.79
CA PHE A 208 -21.24 33.18 15.81
C PHE A 208 -21.00 32.14 16.87
N LEU A 209 -19.78 32.08 17.35
CA LEU A 209 -19.36 31.27 18.50
C LEU A 209 -18.89 32.18 19.62
N TRP A 210 -19.27 31.85 20.82
CA TRP A 210 -18.79 32.52 22.03
C TRP A 210 -18.67 31.54 23.19
N ARG A 211 -18.01 31.99 24.22
CA ARG A 211 -17.93 31.26 25.48
C ARG A 211 -19.09 31.63 26.38
N GLY A 212 -19.94 30.66 26.69
CA GLY A 212 -21.07 30.87 27.63
C GLY A 212 -20.61 31.15 29.05
N SER A 213 -21.54 31.51 29.90
CA SER A 213 -21.29 31.82 31.32
C SER A 213 -20.77 30.67 32.11
N ASP A 214 -21.05 29.45 31.70
CA ASP A 214 -20.52 28.19 32.27
C ASP A 214 -19.13 27.81 31.70
N GLY A 215 -18.61 28.61 30.76
CA GLY A 215 -17.34 28.37 30.08
C GLY A 215 -17.41 27.40 28.90
N CYS A 216 -18.61 26.90 28.57
CA CYS A 216 -18.82 26.05 27.41
C CYS A 216 -18.96 26.86 26.12
N PRO A 217 -18.57 26.30 24.96
CA PRO A 217 -18.85 26.96 23.70
C PRO A 217 -20.35 26.96 23.41
N GLU A 218 -20.84 28.13 23.04
CA GLU A 218 -22.20 28.35 22.55
C GLU A 218 -22.15 28.85 21.12
N ALA A 219 -23.21 28.61 20.35
CA ALA A 219 -23.30 28.98 18.95
C ALA A 219 -24.70 29.47 18.63
N GLY A 220 -24.79 30.49 17.76
CA GLY A 220 -26.06 31.05 17.30
C GLY A 220 -25.88 32.01 16.14
N GLU A 221 -27.02 32.44 15.57
CA GLU A 221 -27.03 33.39 14.43
C GLU A 221 -26.63 34.81 14.84
N SER A 222 -26.62 35.10 16.13
CA SER A 222 -26.16 36.39 16.70
C SER A 222 -25.54 36.15 18.06
N ALA A 223 -24.45 36.83 18.35
CA ALA A 223 -23.83 36.80 19.67
C ALA A 223 -24.60 37.70 20.68
N PRO A 224 -24.61 37.31 21.97
CA PRO A 224 -25.17 38.18 23.01
C PRO A 224 -24.37 39.48 23.14
N SER A 225 -25.08 40.58 23.45
CA SER A 225 -24.45 41.90 23.60
C SER A 225 -23.38 41.86 24.71
N GLY A 226 -22.18 42.36 24.42
CA GLY A 226 -21.08 42.44 25.38
C GLY A 226 -20.28 41.16 25.59
N VAL A 227 -20.58 40.10 24.84
CA VAL A 227 -19.81 38.86 24.86
C VAL A 227 -18.83 38.85 23.68
N GLU A 228 -17.58 38.54 23.97
CA GLU A 228 -16.59 38.34 22.90
C GLU A 228 -16.95 37.10 22.08
N SER A 229 -17.08 37.27 20.78
CA SER A 229 -17.54 36.21 19.88
C SER A 229 -16.69 36.13 18.64
N VAL A 230 -16.67 34.94 18.04
CA VAL A 230 -16.01 34.64 16.77
C VAL A 230 -17.07 34.35 15.73
N GLN A 231 -17.06 35.07 14.63
CA GLN A 231 -17.92 34.78 13.49
C GLN A 231 -17.29 33.65 12.65
N LEU A 232 -18.02 32.55 12.49
CA LEU A 232 -17.55 31.37 11.71
C LEU A 232 -17.91 31.49 10.24
N SER A 233 -19.03 32.11 9.93
CA SER A 233 -19.45 32.36 8.55
C SER A 233 -20.08 33.70 8.46
N SER A 234 -19.98 34.34 7.32
CA SER A 234 -20.52 35.69 7.07
C SER A 234 -21.70 35.71 6.09
N GLY A 235 -22.29 34.59 5.77
CA GLY A 235 -23.33 34.48 4.75
C GLY A 235 -22.88 34.86 3.33
N LYS A 236 -21.58 34.94 3.08
CA LYS A 236 -20.99 35.46 1.83
C LYS A 236 -20.24 34.39 1.04
N ASP A 237 -20.85 33.27 0.83
CA ASP A 237 -20.30 32.19 -0.04
C ASP A 237 -18.84 31.78 0.25
N SER A 238 -18.29 32.09 1.42
CA SER A 238 -16.97 31.70 1.84
C SER A 238 -17.00 30.97 3.18
N VAL A 239 -16.40 29.80 3.23
CA VAL A 239 -16.15 29.10 4.49
C VAL A 239 -14.99 29.79 5.20
N THR A 240 -15.23 30.21 6.41
CA THR A 240 -14.22 30.94 7.19
C THR A 240 -13.39 29.91 7.98
N GLY A 241 -12.08 29.90 7.76
CA GLY A 241 -11.17 29.20 8.64
C GLY A 241 -11.11 29.83 10.02
N MET A 242 -10.62 29.07 11.01
CA MET A 242 -10.43 29.55 12.38
C MET A 242 -8.95 29.59 12.74
N THR A 243 -8.57 30.70 13.39
CA THR A 243 -7.24 30.81 14.00
C THR A 243 -7.22 30.13 15.38
N GLY A 244 -6.03 29.81 15.88
CA GLY A 244 -5.87 29.23 17.20
C GLY A 244 -6.43 30.13 18.32
N ALA A 245 -6.21 31.43 18.21
CA ALA A 245 -6.73 32.41 19.15
C ALA A 245 -8.29 32.45 19.15
N GLN A 246 -8.90 32.41 17.97
CA GLN A 246 -10.35 32.36 17.84
C GLN A 246 -10.96 31.10 18.48
N MET A 247 -10.31 29.92 18.31
CA MET A 247 -10.78 28.69 18.92
C MET A 247 -10.71 28.74 20.44
N VAL A 248 -9.68 29.39 21.01
CA VAL A 248 -9.54 29.58 22.46
C VAL A 248 -10.58 30.59 22.97
N THR A 249 -10.77 31.70 22.28
CA THR A 249 -11.80 32.72 22.62
C THR A 249 -13.21 32.14 22.62
N ALA A 250 -13.54 31.33 21.61
CA ALA A 250 -14.85 30.66 21.50
C ALA A 250 -15.02 29.51 22.53
N GLY A 251 -13.99 29.16 23.28
CA GLY A 251 -14.04 28.05 24.25
C GLY A 251 -14.02 26.66 23.66
N ILE A 252 -13.76 26.53 22.34
CA ILE A 252 -13.68 25.25 21.65
C ILE A 252 -12.41 24.51 22.06
N ALA A 253 -11.29 25.23 22.15
CA ALA A 253 -9.97 24.66 22.49
C ALA A 253 -9.39 25.34 23.74
N CYS A 254 -8.46 24.63 24.39
CA CYS A 254 -7.59 25.17 25.44
C CYS A 254 -6.23 25.54 24.85
N SER A 255 -5.64 26.61 25.33
CA SER A 255 -4.27 26.96 24.96
C SER A 255 -3.27 26.09 25.73
N VAL A 256 -2.21 25.67 25.07
CA VAL A 256 -1.04 25.03 25.66
C VAL A 256 0.17 25.89 25.36
N THR A 257 0.82 26.34 26.41
CA THR A 257 2.08 27.06 26.30
C THR A 257 3.22 26.06 26.42
N GLY A 258 4.11 26.04 25.44
CA GLY A 258 5.20 25.06 25.39
C GLY A 258 4.96 23.90 24.43
N GLY A 259 5.42 22.73 24.78
CA GLY A 259 5.35 21.55 23.90
C GLY A 259 4.23 20.58 24.26
N LEU A 260 4.17 19.47 23.51
CA LEU A 260 3.19 18.39 23.72
C LEU A 260 3.33 17.70 25.09
N ASP A 261 4.46 17.86 25.75
CA ASP A 261 4.72 17.40 27.13
C ASP A 261 3.96 18.22 28.17
N GLN A 262 3.47 19.42 27.85
CA GLN A 262 2.74 20.30 28.76
C GLN A 262 1.21 20.09 28.72
N ILE A 263 0.71 19.17 27.95
CA ILE A 263 -0.74 18.89 27.82
C ILE A 263 -1.36 18.54 29.17
N GLY A 264 -0.67 17.77 30.01
CA GLY A 264 -1.15 17.42 31.35
C GLY A 264 -1.36 18.64 32.24
N ALA A 265 -0.43 19.60 32.21
CA ALA A 265 -0.54 20.87 32.94
C ALA A 265 -1.74 21.70 32.44
N ALA A 266 -1.87 21.87 31.12
CA ALA A 266 -2.97 22.60 30.50
C ALA A 266 -4.35 22.00 30.84
N LEU A 267 -4.40 20.68 31.04
CA LEU A 267 -5.62 19.97 31.49
C LEU A 267 -5.85 20.02 33.02
N GLY A 268 -4.94 20.62 33.79
CA GLY A 268 -5.05 20.69 35.22
C GLY A 268 -4.88 19.33 35.92
N VAL A 269 -4.17 18.39 35.32
CA VAL A 269 -3.92 17.06 35.89
C VAL A 269 -2.77 17.16 36.90
N LYS A 270 -2.89 16.48 38.05
CA LYS A 270 -1.90 16.55 39.11
C LYS A 270 -0.54 15.91 38.75
N SER A 271 -0.59 14.85 37.98
CA SER A 271 0.61 14.17 37.48
C SER A 271 0.37 13.61 36.08
N TRP A 272 1.37 13.68 35.25
CA TRP A 272 1.29 13.14 33.90
C TRP A 272 2.61 12.58 33.44
N GLN A 273 2.53 11.64 32.50
CA GLN A 273 3.68 11.01 31.86
C GLN A 273 3.41 10.84 30.38
N VAL A 274 4.30 11.36 29.56
CA VAL A 274 4.27 11.13 28.12
C VAL A 274 4.96 9.80 27.82
N GLN A 275 4.28 8.92 27.13
CA GLN A 275 4.89 7.71 26.58
C GLN A 275 5.49 8.05 25.20
N VAL A 276 6.69 8.66 25.26
CA VAL A 276 7.38 9.15 24.07
C VAL A 276 7.64 8.01 23.08
N GLY A 277 7.45 8.27 21.79
CA GLY A 277 7.74 7.35 20.72
C GLY A 277 6.77 6.20 20.53
N VAL A 278 5.73 6.04 21.36
CA VAL A 278 4.79 4.92 21.24
C VAL A 278 3.94 5.06 19.97
N GLY A 279 3.39 6.26 19.71
CA GLY A 279 2.57 6.50 18.53
C GLY A 279 3.39 6.47 17.26
N GLU A 280 4.51 7.17 17.27
CA GLU A 280 5.45 7.21 16.15
C GLU A 280 5.96 5.80 15.78
N LYS A 281 6.29 5.00 16.79
CA LYS A 281 6.72 3.62 16.57
C LYS A 281 5.63 2.78 15.92
N ILE A 282 4.38 2.91 16.36
CA ILE A 282 3.23 2.22 15.74
C ILE A 282 3.10 2.63 14.27
N VAL A 283 3.15 3.92 13.97
CA VAL A 283 3.09 4.44 12.59
C VAL A 283 4.25 3.91 11.75
N GLN A 284 5.47 3.95 12.28
CA GLN A 284 6.67 3.45 11.59
C GLN A 284 6.60 1.95 11.32
N GLU A 285 6.13 1.15 12.28
CA GLU A 285 5.97 -0.30 12.11
C GLU A 285 4.94 -0.61 11.01
N ILE A 286 3.82 0.12 10.96
CA ILE A 286 2.80 -0.03 9.92
C ILE A 286 3.37 0.37 8.56
N GLN A 287 4.05 1.52 8.47
CA GLN A 287 4.67 1.98 7.23
C GLN A 287 5.74 1.01 6.72
N ALA A 288 6.57 0.48 7.63
CA ALA A 288 7.57 -0.52 7.28
C ALA A 288 6.93 -1.82 6.77
N SER A 289 5.83 -2.26 7.40
CA SER A 289 5.06 -3.42 6.92
C SER A 289 4.50 -3.19 5.53
N LYS A 290 3.86 -2.03 5.30
CA LYS A 290 3.29 -1.66 3.99
C LYS A 290 4.35 -1.56 2.91
N ARG A 291 5.50 -0.94 3.22
CA ARG A 291 6.63 -0.88 2.28
C ARG A 291 7.11 -2.28 1.92
N LYS A 292 7.23 -3.17 2.91
CA LYS A 292 7.62 -4.57 2.68
C LYS A 292 6.61 -5.30 1.80
N ASP A 293 5.32 -5.09 2.02
CA ASP A 293 4.26 -5.70 1.20
C ASP A 293 4.28 -5.16 -0.23
N LEU A 294 4.53 -3.87 -0.40
CA LEU A 294 4.70 -3.23 -1.70
C LEU A 294 5.93 -3.73 -2.44
N ASP A 295 7.08 -3.81 -1.75
CA ASP A 295 8.32 -4.35 -2.31
C ASP A 295 8.13 -5.81 -2.76
N LYS A 296 7.43 -6.61 -1.95
CA LYS A 296 7.07 -7.99 -2.30
C LYS A 296 6.17 -8.04 -3.53
N TRP A 297 5.19 -7.15 -3.64
CA TRP A 297 4.31 -7.06 -4.79
C TRP A 297 5.09 -6.74 -6.07
N HIS A 298 5.94 -5.71 -6.04
CA HIS A 298 6.80 -5.34 -7.17
C HIS A 298 7.78 -6.45 -7.56
N PHE A 299 8.36 -7.14 -6.57
CA PHE A 299 9.22 -8.27 -6.80
C PHE A 299 8.47 -9.41 -7.51
N THR A 300 7.29 -9.77 -7.02
CA THR A 300 6.45 -10.82 -7.62
C THR A 300 6.04 -10.46 -9.05
N LEU A 301 5.69 -9.20 -9.32
CA LEU A 301 5.38 -8.71 -10.66
C LEU A 301 6.58 -8.85 -11.61
N LYS A 302 7.76 -8.38 -11.17
CA LYS A 302 9.00 -8.46 -11.93
C LYS A 302 9.41 -9.90 -12.23
N ASP A 303 9.27 -10.77 -11.24
CA ASP A 303 9.54 -12.21 -11.40
C ASP A 303 8.61 -12.85 -12.41
N GLY A 304 7.33 -12.48 -12.40
CA GLY A 304 6.35 -12.91 -13.39
C GLY A 304 6.77 -12.54 -14.82
N PHE A 305 7.14 -11.29 -15.08
CA PHE A 305 7.62 -10.87 -16.41
C PHE A 305 8.94 -11.54 -16.78
N THR A 306 9.82 -11.76 -15.84
CA THR A 306 11.09 -12.46 -16.07
C THR A 306 10.85 -13.91 -16.49
N ALA A 307 9.91 -14.58 -15.83
CA ALA A 307 9.52 -15.95 -16.18
C ALA A 307 8.87 -16.03 -17.57
N ILE A 308 8.05 -15.06 -17.94
CA ILE A 308 7.48 -14.96 -19.29
C ILE A 308 8.57 -14.83 -20.35
N LYS A 309 9.53 -13.92 -20.12
CA LYS A 309 10.66 -13.74 -21.03
C LYS A 309 11.48 -15.02 -21.17
N ALA A 310 11.74 -15.71 -20.05
CA ALA A 310 12.43 -16.99 -20.06
C ALA A 310 11.65 -18.07 -20.86
N ALA A 311 10.34 -18.18 -20.63
CA ALA A 311 9.47 -19.13 -21.33
C ALA A 311 9.49 -18.89 -22.85
N ARG A 312 9.41 -17.64 -23.29
CA ARG A 312 9.48 -17.27 -24.72
C ARG A 312 10.83 -17.61 -25.35
N ASN A 313 11.93 -17.29 -24.67
CA ASN A 313 13.26 -17.58 -25.15
C ASN A 313 13.50 -19.10 -25.27
N LEU A 314 13.07 -19.86 -24.26
CA LEU A 314 13.16 -21.33 -24.26
C LEU A 314 12.28 -21.94 -25.34
N THR A 315 11.10 -21.39 -25.60
CA THR A 315 10.23 -21.82 -26.69
C THR A 315 10.88 -21.57 -28.07
N GLY A 316 11.50 -20.40 -28.26
CA GLY A 316 12.27 -20.11 -29.48
C GLY A 316 13.42 -21.08 -29.68
N ALA A 317 14.24 -21.28 -28.66
CA ALA A 317 15.35 -22.24 -28.70
C ALA A 317 14.88 -23.69 -28.95
N MET A 318 13.73 -24.08 -28.38
CA MET A 318 13.13 -25.39 -28.61
C MET A 318 12.73 -25.58 -30.09
N ILE A 319 12.16 -24.54 -30.74
CA ILE A 319 11.77 -24.62 -32.18
C ILE A 319 13.02 -24.80 -33.05
N GLU A 320 14.09 -24.06 -32.76
CA GLU A 320 15.37 -24.20 -33.48
C GLU A 320 15.98 -25.58 -33.24
N ALA A 321 16.01 -26.05 -32.02
CA ALA A 321 16.52 -27.40 -31.70
C ALA A 321 15.67 -28.49 -32.34
N GLU A 322 14.34 -28.32 -32.45
CA GLU A 322 13.45 -29.24 -33.17
C GLU A 322 13.79 -29.33 -34.64
N ALA A 323 14.08 -28.21 -35.29
CA ALA A 323 14.48 -28.19 -36.67
C ALA A 323 15.77 -29.02 -36.91
N ILE A 324 16.77 -28.80 -36.04
CA ILE A 324 18.04 -29.56 -36.07
C ILE A 324 17.79 -31.05 -35.82
N ALA A 325 16.96 -31.37 -34.82
CA ALA A 325 16.63 -32.75 -34.45
C ALA A 325 15.93 -33.49 -35.61
N ARG A 326 15.03 -32.83 -36.31
CA ARG A 326 14.32 -33.36 -37.47
C ARG A 326 15.26 -33.58 -38.65
N GLU A 327 16.25 -32.72 -38.84
CA GLU A 327 17.24 -32.88 -39.92
C GLU A 327 18.18 -34.03 -39.63
N ALA A 328 18.61 -34.20 -38.37
CA ALA A 328 19.45 -35.30 -37.96
C ALA A 328 18.72 -36.65 -37.87
N ASP A 329 17.39 -36.69 -37.89
CA ASP A 329 16.58 -37.89 -37.69
C ASP A 329 16.69 -38.87 -38.84
N PRO A 330 17.28 -40.05 -38.68
CA PRO A 330 17.51 -41.00 -39.73
C PRO A 330 16.21 -41.56 -40.37
N ARG A 331 15.09 -41.50 -39.68
CA ARG A 331 13.78 -41.86 -40.24
C ARG A 331 13.38 -41.00 -41.42
N ARG A 332 13.75 -39.71 -41.38
CA ARG A 332 13.48 -38.77 -42.47
C ARG A 332 14.40 -38.97 -43.68
N GLN A 333 15.64 -39.31 -43.45
CA GLN A 333 16.62 -39.56 -44.50
C GLN A 333 16.29 -40.82 -45.32
N GLN A 334 15.66 -41.85 -44.71
CA GLN A 334 15.19 -43.01 -45.45
C GLN A 334 14.14 -42.68 -46.51
N PHE A 335 13.20 -41.77 -46.21
CA PHE A 335 12.19 -41.34 -47.17
C PHE A 335 12.82 -40.63 -48.37
N GLN A 336 13.83 -39.81 -48.15
CA GLN A 336 14.51 -39.12 -49.25
C GLN A 336 15.33 -40.04 -50.13
N SER A 337 16.00 -41.04 -49.58
CA SER A 337 16.75 -42.01 -50.33
C SER A 337 15.87 -42.96 -51.14
N SER A 338 14.67 -43.28 -50.67
CA SER A 338 13.71 -44.09 -51.41
C SER A 338 13.10 -43.34 -52.60
N TYR A 339 12.88 -42.01 -52.45
CA TYR A 339 12.38 -41.19 -53.55
C TYR A 339 13.41 -40.99 -54.68
N SER A 340 14.70 -40.80 -54.32
CA SER A 340 15.77 -40.63 -55.33
C SER A 340 16.07 -41.93 -56.10
N ARG A 341 15.87 -43.11 -55.52
CA ARG A 341 15.99 -44.38 -56.21
C ARG A 341 14.88 -44.63 -57.25
N ARG A 342 13.74 -44.05 -57.12
CA ARG A 342 12.59 -44.28 -58.00
C ARG A 342 12.67 -43.51 -59.31
N TRP A 343 13.54 -42.50 -59.42
CA TRP A 343 13.70 -41.65 -60.62
C TRP A 343 15.04 -41.76 -61.29
N GLY A 344 16.00 -42.60 -60.78
CA GLY A 344 17.31 -42.76 -61.33
C GLY A 344 17.44 -44.05 -62.14
N ARG A 345 16.81 -44.14 -63.30
CA ARG A 345 17.10 -45.20 -64.28
C ARG A 345 18.23 -44.73 -65.25
N GLY A 346 19.43 -45.29 -65.02
CA GLY A 346 20.50 -45.16 -66.06
C GLY A 346 21.75 -44.48 -65.51
N GLY A 347 22.73 -45.30 -65.12
CA GLY A 347 24.11 -44.84 -64.87
C GLY A 347 24.91 -45.86 -64.06
N TRP A 348 25.67 -46.69 -64.75
CA TRP A 348 26.69 -47.55 -64.11
C TRP A 348 27.81 -46.66 -63.63
N GLY A 349 27.79 -46.39 -62.31
CA GLY A 349 28.87 -45.72 -61.60
C GLY A 349 29.17 -46.50 -60.35
N SER A 350 30.29 -47.18 -60.32
CA SER A 350 30.90 -47.81 -59.15
C SER A 350 31.17 -46.70 -58.12
N SER A 351 30.25 -46.45 -57.25
CA SER A 351 30.50 -45.62 -56.06
C SER A 351 30.81 -46.56 -54.89
N SER A 352 32.02 -46.50 -54.40
CA SER A 352 32.44 -47.01 -53.09
C SER A 352 31.38 -46.61 -52.05
N GLY A 353 30.57 -47.59 -51.68
CA GLY A 353 29.52 -47.41 -50.70
C GLY A 353 30.08 -46.98 -49.36
N GLY A 354 30.06 -45.66 -49.14
CA GLY A 354 30.23 -45.16 -47.80
C GLY A 354 29.12 -45.75 -46.96
N THR A 355 29.44 -46.69 -46.09
CA THR A 355 28.52 -47.28 -45.14
C THR A 355 27.93 -46.16 -44.34
N PHE A 356 26.68 -45.82 -44.62
CA PHE A 356 25.92 -44.85 -43.84
C PHE A 356 25.90 -45.31 -42.40
N SER A 357 26.67 -44.66 -41.52
CA SER A 357 26.78 -45.05 -40.12
C SER A 357 25.50 -44.66 -39.39
N TRP A 358 24.51 -45.54 -39.47
CA TRP A 358 23.22 -45.42 -38.77
C TRP A 358 23.42 -45.02 -37.30
N ARG A 359 24.41 -45.65 -36.63
CA ARG A 359 24.70 -45.37 -35.22
C ARG A 359 25.07 -43.91 -34.96
N LYS A 360 25.99 -43.36 -35.76
CA LYS A 360 26.42 -41.97 -35.62
C LYS A 360 25.26 -40.96 -35.81
N HIS A 361 24.39 -41.21 -36.76
CA HIS A 361 23.22 -40.38 -36.98
C HIS A 361 22.18 -40.56 -35.91
N SER A 362 21.97 -41.74 -35.40
CA SER A 362 21.05 -42.01 -34.29
C SER A 362 21.53 -41.35 -32.99
N ASP A 363 22.83 -41.35 -32.67
CA ASP A 363 23.37 -40.63 -31.51
C ASP A 363 23.10 -39.13 -31.63
N THR A 364 23.44 -38.53 -32.75
CA THR A 364 23.19 -37.10 -33.01
C THR A 364 21.72 -36.76 -32.91
N ALA A 365 20.84 -37.61 -33.44
CA ALA A 365 19.39 -37.41 -33.36
C ALA A 365 18.86 -37.58 -31.94
N ILE A 366 19.34 -38.56 -31.18
CA ILE A 366 18.95 -38.76 -29.76
C ILE A 366 19.36 -37.56 -28.93
N ASP A 367 20.57 -37.04 -29.10
CA ASP A 367 21.05 -35.87 -28.36
C ASP A 367 20.22 -34.62 -28.72
N ALA A 368 19.95 -34.41 -30.00
CA ALA A 368 19.15 -33.27 -30.45
C ALA A 368 17.67 -33.32 -29.94
N TRP A 369 17.02 -34.48 -30.00
CA TRP A 369 15.68 -34.66 -29.48
C TRP A 369 15.64 -34.59 -27.94
N THR A 370 16.71 -35.03 -27.26
CA THR A 370 16.84 -34.90 -25.81
C THR A 370 16.93 -33.42 -25.41
N LEU A 371 17.67 -32.61 -26.18
CA LEU A 371 17.71 -31.15 -25.97
C LEU A 371 16.34 -30.51 -26.16
N VAL A 372 15.58 -30.89 -27.20
CA VAL A 372 14.20 -30.40 -27.40
C VAL A 372 13.33 -30.72 -26.19
N LEU A 373 13.43 -31.93 -25.66
CA LEU A 373 12.66 -32.35 -24.47
C LEU A 373 13.05 -31.57 -23.21
N GLN A 374 14.34 -31.28 -23.02
CA GLN A 374 14.81 -30.45 -21.91
C GLN A 374 14.29 -29.03 -22.00
N LEU A 375 14.41 -28.40 -23.18
CA LEU A 375 13.91 -27.04 -23.44
C LEU A 375 12.39 -26.94 -23.25
N TYR A 376 11.65 -27.98 -23.70
CA TYR A 376 10.21 -28.06 -23.44
C TYR A 376 9.89 -28.05 -21.95
N ARG A 377 10.56 -28.89 -21.15
CA ARG A 377 10.34 -28.97 -19.70
C ARG A 377 10.61 -27.63 -19.02
N GLN A 378 11.76 -27.03 -19.36
CA GLN A 378 12.13 -25.72 -18.82
C GLN A 378 11.14 -24.61 -19.21
N ALA A 379 10.65 -24.60 -20.47
CA ALA A 379 9.64 -23.64 -20.92
C ALA A 379 8.30 -23.84 -20.20
N SER A 380 7.89 -25.09 -19.99
CA SER A 380 6.69 -25.45 -19.23
C SER A 380 6.79 -25.04 -17.77
N ASP A 381 7.95 -25.27 -17.14
CA ASP A 381 8.20 -24.86 -15.75
C ASP A 381 8.18 -23.34 -15.60
N ALA A 382 8.82 -22.61 -16.52
CA ALA A 382 8.80 -21.15 -16.52
C ALA A 382 7.37 -20.58 -16.72
N THR A 383 6.57 -21.20 -17.59
CA THR A 383 5.17 -20.82 -17.80
C THR A 383 4.33 -21.08 -16.54
N SER A 384 4.53 -22.23 -15.90
CA SER A 384 3.86 -22.59 -14.66
C SER A 384 4.23 -21.64 -13.52
N TYR A 385 5.48 -21.24 -13.44
CA TYR A 385 5.96 -20.26 -12.47
C TYR A 385 5.32 -18.88 -12.70
N ALA A 386 5.27 -18.41 -13.95
CA ALA A 386 4.59 -17.15 -14.28
C ALA A 386 3.11 -17.17 -13.88
N LYS A 387 2.41 -18.28 -14.13
CA LYS A 387 1.02 -18.48 -13.70
C LYS A 387 0.87 -18.42 -12.17
N LYS A 388 1.81 -19.00 -11.44
CA LYS A 388 1.84 -18.92 -9.98
C LYS A 388 1.98 -17.46 -9.52
N MET A 389 2.86 -16.66 -10.13
CA MET A 389 3.01 -15.24 -9.81
C MET A 389 1.73 -14.45 -10.05
N VAL A 390 1.01 -14.71 -11.16
CA VAL A 390 -0.33 -14.12 -11.41
C VAL A 390 -1.30 -14.48 -10.29
N SER A 391 -1.32 -15.74 -9.84
CA SER A 391 -2.22 -16.17 -8.77
C SER A 391 -1.89 -15.51 -7.42
N GLU A 392 -0.61 -15.35 -7.10
CA GLU A 392 -0.14 -14.66 -5.89
C GLU A 392 -0.51 -13.17 -5.92
N LEU A 393 -0.32 -12.48 -7.05
CA LEU A 393 -0.71 -11.09 -7.22
C LEU A 393 -2.23 -10.93 -7.18
N GLN A 394 -2.99 -11.84 -7.76
CA GLN A 394 -4.45 -11.80 -7.73
C GLN A 394 -5.01 -11.91 -6.30
N ALA A 395 -4.35 -12.68 -5.44
CA ALA A 395 -4.70 -12.83 -4.04
C ALA A 395 -4.24 -11.65 -3.17
N ASN A 396 -3.38 -10.79 -3.69
CA ASN A 396 -2.83 -9.66 -2.93
C ASN A 396 -3.80 -8.46 -2.94
N PRO A 397 -4.22 -7.94 -1.77
CA PRO A 397 -5.12 -6.80 -1.69
C PRO A 397 -4.61 -5.54 -2.41
N LEU A 398 -3.29 -5.34 -2.47
CA LEU A 398 -2.66 -4.20 -3.16
C LEU A 398 -3.01 -4.15 -4.65
N THR A 399 -3.20 -5.30 -5.29
CA THR A 399 -3.52 -5.37 -6.73
C THR A 399 -4.79 -4.60 -7.10
N MET A 400 -5.76 -4.54 -6.19
CA MET A 400 -7.04 -3.85 -6.41
C MET A 400 -7.11 -2.48 -5.73
N SER A 401 -6.09 -2.09 -4.96
CA SER A 401 -6.10 -0.84 -4.20
C SER A 401 -5.84 0.41 -5.05
N ASN A 402 -5.17 0.25 -6.20
CA ASN A 402 -4.77 1.35 -7.06
C ASN A 402 -4.94 0.96 -8.55
N SER A 403 -5.32 1.93 -9.40
CA SER A 403 -5.48 1.75 -10.85
C SER A 403 -4.21 1.27 -11.52
N ASP A 404 -3.05 1.78 -11.08
CA ASP A 404 -1.74 1.46 -11.68
C ASP A 404 -1.35 0.01 -11.38
N TYR A 405 -1.49 -0.44 -10.13
CA TYR A 405 -1.25 -1.83 -9.76
C TYR A 405 -2.18 -2.79 -10.49
N LYS A 406 -3.45 -2.42 -10.64
CA LYS A 406 -4.41 -3.18 -11.43
C LYS A 406 -4.03 -3.24 -12.91
N SER A 407 -3.53 -2.15 -13.47
CA SER A 407 -3.04 -2.08 -14.86
C SER A 407 -1.85 -3.01 -15.06
N ASP A 408 -0.83 -2.92 -14.21
CA ASP A 408 0.36 -3.74 -14.29
C ASP A 408 0.06 -5.23 -14.11
N PHE A 409 -0.83 -5.56 -13.18
CA PHE A 409 -1.32 -6.93 -12.99
C PHE A 409 -2.05 -7.45 -14.23
N ASN A 410 -2.92 -6.64 -14.84
CA ASN A 410 -3.64 -7.02 -16.05
C ASN A 410 -2.69 -7.24 -17.23
N ALA A 411 -1.65 -6.42 -17.35
CA ALA A 411 -0.61 -6.60 -18.36
C ALA A 411 0.12 -7.94 -18.18
N LEU A 412 0.56 -8.26 -16.96
CA LEU A 412 1.19 -9.55 -16.66
C LEU A 412 0.24 -10.72 -16.95
N LYS A 413 -1.01 -10.62 -16.52
CA LYS A 413 -2.02 -11.66 -16.75
C LYS A 413 -2.26 -11.92 -18.23
N ALA A 414 -2.41 -10.87 -19.04
CA ALA A 414 -2.60 -11.00 -20.48
C ALA A 414 -1.43 -11.73 -21.16
N GLU A 415 -0.21 -11.45 -20.73
CA GLU A 415 1.00 -12.11 -21.24
C GLU A 415 1.05 -13.60 -20.85
N VAL A 416 0.66 -13.93 -19.63
CA VAL A 416 0.57 -15.34 -19.18
C VAL A 416 -0.54 -16.07 -19.92
N ASP A 417 -1.71 -15.46 -20.12
CA ASP A 417 -2.82 -16.04 -20.87
C ASP A 417 -2.42 -16.32 -22.33
N ALA A 418 -1.62 -15.42 -22.93
CA ALA A 418 -1.06 -15.63 -24.27
C ALA A 418 -0.10 -16.82 -24.32
N LEU A 419 0.77 -17.00 -23.32
CA LEU A 419 1.64 -18.18 -23.23
C LEU A 419 0.83 -19.46 -23.00
N MET A 420 -0.19 -19.41 -22.16
CA MET A 420 -1.05 -20.56 -21.88
C MET A 420 -1.83 -21.01 -23.12
N SER A 421 -2.23 -20.09 -24.01
CA SER A 421 -2.88 -20.45 -25.28
C SER A 421 -1.95 -21.25 -26.20
N GLN A 422 -0.64 -21.10 -26.07
CA GLN A 422 0.37 -21.84 -26.82
C GLN A 422 0.77 -23.16 -26.12
N SER A 423 0.35 -23.38 -24.88
CA SER A 423 0.78 -24.54 -24.07
C SER A 423 0.38 -25.89 -24.71
N GLY A 424 -0.77 -25.94 -25.37
CA GLY A 424 -1.22 -27.13 -26.11
C GLY A 424 -0.24 -27.54 -27.20
N MET A 425 0.24 -26.57 -27.99
CA MET A 425 1.26 -26.81 -29.02
C MET A 425 2.59 -27.26 -28.41
N LEU A 426 3.00 -26.64 -27.32
CA LEU A 426 4.23 -27.01 -26.58
C LEU A 426 4.16 -28.45 -26.07
N THR A 427 3.01 -28.84 -25.51
CA THR A 427 2.78 -30.21 -25.02
C THR A 427 2.91 -31.24 -26.13
N VAL A 428 2.30 -30.98 -27.29
CA VAL A 428 2.41 -31.86 -28.46
C VAL A 428 3.87 -31.99 -28.93
N LYS A 429 4.63 -30.88 -28.94
CA LYS A 429 6.05 -30.91 -29.32
C LYS A 429 6.90 -31.70 -28.32
N GLY A 430 6.65 -31.51 -27.02
CA GLY A 430 7.31 -32.28 -25.96
C GLY A 430 7.03 -33.77 -26.10
N GLN A 431 5.78 -34.18 -26.34
CA GLN A 431 5.39 -35.56 -26.55
C GLN A 431 6.07 -36.17 -27.81
N ASN A 432 6.12 -35.39 -28.89
CA ASN A 432 6.80 -35.83 -30.12
C ASN A 432 8.30 -36.03 -29.91
N ALA A 433 8.96 -35.17 -29.13
CA ALA A 433 10.36 -35.31 -28.78
C ALA A 433 10.60 -36.56 -27.93
N GLU A 434 9.77 -36.81 -26.93
CA GLU A 434 9.84 -37.97 -26.06
C GLU A 434 9.66 -39.27 -26.89
N ASN A 435 8.63 -39.32 -27.72
CA ASN A 435 8.39 -40.47 -28.60
C ASN A 435 9.54 -40.68 -29.58
N ALA A 436 10.16 -39.64 -30.08
CA ALA A 436 11.34 -39.74 -30.96
C ALA A 436 12.53 -40.32 -30.25
N VAL A 437 12.86 -39.86 -29.04
CA VAL A 437 13.96 -40.38 -28.21
C VAL A 437 13.73 -41.85 -27.87
N GLN A 438 12.52 -42.21 -27.44
CA GLN A 438 12.16 -43.59 -27.10
C GLN A 438 12.32 -44.53 -28.31
N TRP A 439 11.79 -44.11 -29.47
CA TRP A 439 11.89 -44.90 -30.69
C TRP A 439 13.33 -45.08 -31.13
N LEU A 440 14.15 -44.03 -31.19
CA LEU A 440 15.55 -44.08 -31.57
C LEU A 440 16.37 -44.97 -30.65
N ARG A 441 16.13 -44.92 -29.34
CA ARG A 441 16.80 -45.80 -28.36
C ARG A 441 16.39 -47.26 -28.54
N ALA A 442 15.10 -47.53 -28.76
CA ALA A 442 14.61 -48.89 -28.95
C ALA A 442 15.15 -49.54 -30.24
N ASN A 443 15.39 -48.74 -31.26
CA ASN A 443 15.85 -49.22 -32.58
C ASN A 443 17.36 -48.99 -32.82
N TYR A 444 18.10 -48.56 -31.81
CA TYR A 444 19.50 -48.17 -31.91
C TYR A 444 20.40 -49.26 -32.48
N ASN A 445 20.17 -50.51 -32.12
CA ASN A 445 20.98 -51.71 -32.53
C ASN A 445 20.34 -52.51 -33.65
N GLN A 446 19.19 -52.10 -34.19
CA GLN A 446 18.56 -52.81 -35.28
C GLN A 446 19.04 -52.22 -36.62
N PRO A 447 19.66 -53.03 -37.52
CA PRO A 447 19.88 -52.60 -38.87
C PRO A 447 18.50 -52.36 -39.52
N VAL A 448 18.33 -51.22 -40.13
CA VAL A 448 17.09 -50.89 -40.85
C VAL A 448 16.92 -51.92 -41.94
N ARG A 449 16.01 -52.86 -41.74
CA ARG A 449 15.58 -53.74 -42.84
C ARG A 449 14.86 -52.86 -43.84
N SER A 450 15.46 -52.70 -45.04
CA SER A 450 14.81 -52.14 -46.19
C SER A 450 13.58 -53.02 -46.52
N GLN A 451 12.39 -52.60 -46.16
CA GLN A 451 11.15 -53.14 -46.70
C GLN A 451 10.96 -52.62 -48.12
#